data_1869ebf0f880dabb45601f43c7fcdaf1
#
_entry.id   1869ebf0f880dabb45601f43c7fcdaf1
#
_cell.length_a   1.000
_cell.length_b   1.000
_cell.length_c   1.000
_cell.angle_alpha   90.00
_cell.angle_beta   90.00
_cell.angle_gamma   90.00
#
_symmetry.space_group_name_H-M   'P 1'
#
loop_
_entity.id
_entity.type
_entity.pdbx_description
1 polymer ?
#
loop_
_entity_poly.entity_id
_entity_poly.type
_entity_poly.pdbx_seq_one_letter_code
_entity_poly.pdbx_strand_id
1 'polypeptide(L)'
;MKTLCLHCHVTGRVQGVCFRYATAEKAWGLGVNGYVRNLPDRRVEVLVCGEERAVIALRDWLWQGPPFARVTDVQCETLPYRDFHDFRID
;
A
#
# COMPACT_ATOMS: atom_id res chain seq x y z
N MET A 1 16.54 2.19 14.81
CA MET A 1 15.67 2.30 13.64
C MET A 1 14.23 2.09 14.08
N LYS A 2 13.33 2.97 13.65
CA LYS A 2 11.92 2.83 13.96
C LYS A 2 11.23 1.98 12.89
N THR A 3 10.33 1.12 13.32
CA THR A 3 9.49 0.32 12.44
C THR A 3 8.03 0.73 12.58
N LEU A 4 7.24 0.46 11.54
CA LEU A 4 5.85 0.86 11.47
C LEU A 4 5.09 -0.14 10.60
N CYS A 5 3.85 -0.45 10.99
CA CYS A 5 2.89 -1.13 10.13
C CYS A 5 1.67 -0.23 9.94
N LEU A 6 1.26 -0.05 8.69
CA LEU A 6 0.03 0.66 8.35
C LEU A 6 -0.90 -0.27 7.59
N HIS A 7 -2.18 -0.17 7.89
CA HIS A 7 -3.25 -0.83 7.15
C HIS A 7 -4.08 0.23 6.47
N CYS A 8 -4.01 0.27 5.15
CA CYS A 8 -4.58 1.36 4.37
C CYS A 8 -5.69 0.85 3.44
N HIS A 9 -6.70 1.69 3.25
CA HIS A 9 -7.76 1.48 2.26
C HIS A 9 -7.72 2.63 1.27
N VAL A 10 -7.63 2.31 -0.01
CA VAL A 10 -7.56 3.28 -1.09
C VAL A 10 -8.87 3.26 -1.84
N THR A 11 -9.51 4.43 -1.95
CA THR A 11 -10.80 4.61 -2.60
C THR A 11 -10.62 5.43 -3.87
N GLY A 12 -11.44 5.14 -4.87
CA GLY A 12 -11.45 5.84 -6.14
C GLY A 12 -11.42 4.87 -7.31
N ARG A 13 -10.94 5.35 -8.46
CA ARG A 13 -10.73 4.48 -9.62
C ARG A 13 -9.36 3.83 -9.47
N VAL A 14 -9.35 2.70 -8.76
CA VAL A 14 -8.10 2.05 -8.33
C VAL A 14 -8.03 0.58 -8.73
N GLN A 15 -9.13 -0.02 -9.21
CA GLN A 15 -9.11 -1.37 -9.76
C GLN A 15 -9.14 -1.33 -11.28
N GLY A 16 -8.48 -2.30 -11.94
CA GLY A 16 -8.42 -2.35 -13.40
C GLY A 16 -7.46 -1.33 -14.01
N VAL A 17 -6.59 -0.71 -13.20
CA VAL A 17 -5.64 0.32 -13.63
C VAL A 17 -4.20 -0.03 -13.23
N CYS A 18 -3.92 -1.30 -13.01
CA CYS A 18 -2.61 -1.82 -12.56
C CYS A 18 -2.17 -1.30 -11.18
N PHE A 19 -3.13 -0.91 -10.34
CA PHE A 19 -2.80 -0.31 -9.04
C PHE A 19 -2.03 -1.29 -8.13
N ARG A 20 -2.48 -2.56 -8.08
CA ARG A 20 -1.83 -3.57 -7.24
C ARG A 20 -0.38 -3.79 -7.65
N TYR A 21 -0.13 -3.96 -8.94
CA TYR A 21 1.23 -4.17 -9.44
C TYR A 21 2.10 -2.95 -9.19
N ALA A 22 1.60 -1.75 -9.46
CA ALA A 22 2.35 -0.52 -9.24
C ALA A 22 2.69 -0.32 -7.76
N THR A 23 1.75 -0.67 -6.86
CA THR A 23 1.99 -0.61 -5.41
C THR A 23 3.10 -1.58 -4.99
N ALA A 24 3.05 -2.82 -5.49
CA ALA A 24 4.07 -3.80 -5.17
C ALA A 24 5.43 -3.38 -5.68
N GLU A 25 5.49 -2.85 -6.89
CA GLU A 25 6.74 -2.37 -7.48
C GLU A 25 7.33 -1.24 -6.64
N LYS A 26 6.49 -0.32 -6.18
CA LYS A 26 6.94 0.75 -5.28
C LYS A 26 7.42 0.19 -3.95
N ALA A 27 6.70 -0.77 -3.37
CA ALA A 27 7.07 -1.41 -2.12
C ALA A 27 8.41 -2.14 -2.23
N TRP A 28 8.62 -2.86 -3.33
CA TRP A 28 9.89 -3.55 -3.56
C TRP A 28 11.04 -2.57 -3.63
N GLY A 29 10.85 -1.44 -4.31
CA GLY A 29 11.88 -0.40 -4.38
C GLY A 29 12.17 0.26 -3.04
N LEU A 30 11.20 0.32 -2.14
CA LEU A 30 11.35 0.89 -0.81
C LEU A 30 11.83 -0.12 0.23
N GLY A 31 11.83 -1.41 -0.09
CA GLY A 31 12.23 -2.45 0.84
C GLY A 31 11.24 -2.71 1.97
N VAL A 32 9.96 -2.42 1.75
CA VAL A 32 8.89 -2.71 2.73
C VAL A 32 8.18 -4.01 2.37
N ASN A 33 7.53 -4.61 3.35
CA ASN A 33 6.85 -5.89 3.22
C ASN A 33 5.37 -5.77 3.55
N GLY A 34 4.59 -6.77 3.15
CA GLY A 34 3.16 -6.79 3.38
C GLY A 34 2.39 -7.34 2.19
N TYR A 35 1.26 -6.72 1.86
CA TYR A 35 0.48 -7.15 0.70
C TYR A 35 -0.43 -6.04 0.20
N VAL A 36 -0.89 -6.22 -1.04
CA VAL A 36 -1.91 -5.38 -1.66
C VAL A 36 -2.94 -6.28 -2.32
N ARG A 37 -4.23 -5.98 -2.13
CA ARG A 37 -5.33 -6.75 -2.74
C ARG A 37 -6.52 -5.87 -3.07
N ASN A 38 -7.30 -6.31 -4.06
CA ASN A 38 -8.59 -5.69 -4.36
C ASN A 38 -9.63 -6.18 -3.36
N LEU A 39 -10.52 -5.29 -2.94
CA LEU A 39 -11.67 -5.66 -2.11
C LEU A 39 -12.94 -5.71 -2.96
N PRO A 40 -13.97 -6.47 -2.51
CA PRO A 40 -15.24 -6.57 -3.25
C PRO A 40 -15.96 -5.24 -3.43
N ASP A 41 -15.72 -4.26 -2.54
CA ASP A 41 -16.35 -2.94 -2.61
C ASP A 41 -15.58 -1.96 -3.51
N ARG A 42 -14.65 -2.47 -4.31
CA ARG A 42 -13.83 -1.73 -5.28
C ARG A 42 -12.68 -0.93 -4.69
N ARG A 43 -12.49 -0.94 -3.39
CA ARG A 43 -11.30 -0.35 -2.79
C ARG A 43 -10.10 -1.28 -2.99
N VAL A 44 -8.91 -0.72 -2.79
CA VAL A 44 -7.67 -1.49 -2.70
C VAL A 44 -7.20 -1.45 -1.25
N GLU A 45 -6.87 -2.62 -0.71
CA GLU A 45 -6.34 -2.75 0.64
C GLU A 45 -4.83 -2.95 0.57
N VAL A 46 -4.10 -2.20 1.39
CA VAL A 46 -2.63 -2.30 1.48
C VAL A 46 -2.25 -2.47 2.94
N LEU A 47 -1.53 -3.54 3.24
CA LEU A 47 -0.86 -3.70 4.53
C LEU A 47 0.64 -3.55 4.27
N VAL A 48 1.28 -2.60 4.94
CA VAL A 48 2.70 -2.32 4.72
C VAL A 48 3.42 -2.19 6.04
N CYS A 49 4.52 -2.92 6.17
CA CYS A 49 5.35 -2.96 7.38
C CYS A 49 6.82 -2.82 7.00
N GLY A 50 7.57 -2.11 7.80
CA GLY A 50 8.99 -1.94 7.59
C GLY A 50 9.54 -0.73 8.33
N GLU A 51 10.63 -0.19 7.83
CA GLU A 51 11.20 1.03 8.38
C GLU A 51 10.22 2.19 8.21
N GLU A 52 10.05 2.99 9.24
CA GLU A 52 9.00 4.01 9.30
C GLU A 52 9.01 4.95 8.10
N ARG A 53 10.18 5.45 7.70
CA ARG A 53 10.27 6.39 6.57
C ARG A 53 9.83 5.75 5.25
N ALA A 54 10.20 4.49 5.05
CA ALA A 54 9.82 3.77 3.83
C ALA A 54 8.32 3.48 3.80
N VAL A 55 7.74 3.10 4.93
CA VAL A 55 6.30 2.88 5.05
C VAL A 55 5.52 4.16 4.76
N ILE A 56 5.97 5.28 5.33
CA ILE A 56 5.34 6.58 5.08
C ILE A 56 5.46 6.98 3.61
N ALA A 57 6.61 6.72 2.99
CA ALA A 57 6.80 7.02 1.57
C ALA A 57 5.81 6.24 0.69
N LEU A 58 5.56 4.96 1.01
CA LEU A 58 4.55 4.19 0.29
C LEU A 58 3.15 4.76 0.53
N ARG A 59 2.81 5.09 1.77
CA ARG A 59 1.51 5.70 2.09
C ARG A 59 1.27 6.97 1.28
N ASP A 60 2.28 7.84 1.20
CA ASP A 60 2.16 9.09 0.47
C ASP A 60 2.01 8.84 -1.03
N TRP A 61 2.72 7.86 -1.57
CA TRP A 61 2.59 7.48 -2.97
C TRP A 61 1.20 6.92 -3.31
N LEU A 62 0.52 6.27 -2.36
CA LEU A 62 -0.82 5.72 -2.60
C LEU A 62 -1.83 6.79 -3.05
N TRP A 63 -1.64 8.04 -2.61
CA TRP A 63 -2.49 9.16 -3.06
C TRP A 63 -2.32 9.45 -4.54
N GLN A 64 -1.15 9.19 -5.09
CA GLN A 64 -0.86 9.39 -6.50
C GLN A 64 -1.29 8.18 -7.34
N GLY A 65 -0.84 7.00 -6.96
CA GLY A 65 -1.06 5.78 -7.71
C GLY A 65 -0.41 5.79 -9.09
N PRO A 66 -0.71 4.78 -9.92
CA PRO A 66 -0.24 4.74 -11.31
C PRO A 66 -1.00 5.74 -12.19
N PRO A 67 -0.54 5.99 -13.43
CA PRO A 67 -1.06 7.08 -14.28
C PRO A 67 -2.56 7.07 -14.54
N PHE A 68 -3.20 5.90 -14.63
CA PHE A 68 -4.63 5.82 -14.92
C PHE A 68 -5.51 5.73 -13.67
N ALA A 69 -4.91 5.72 -12.49
CA ALA A 69 -5.66 5.72 -11.25
C ALA A 69 -6.20 7.11 -10.93
N ARG A 70 -7.34 7.14 -10.25
CA ARG A 70 -7.90 8.37 -9.67
C ARG A 70 -8.22 8.08 -8.22
N VAL A 71 -7.31 8.45 -7.35
CA VAL A 71 -7.46 8.23 -5.92
C VAL A 71 -8.26 9.38 -5.34
N THR A 72 -9.36 9.05 -4.66
CA THR A 72 -10.20 10.06 -3.99
C THR A 72 -9.97 10.08 -2.49
N ASP A 73 -9.49 8.99 -1.91
CA ASP A 73 -9.21 8.93 -0.48
C ASP A 73 -8.23 7.80 -0.16
N VAL A 74 -7.40 8.02 0.84
CA VAL A 74 -6.52 7.01 1.43
C VAL A 74 -6.68 7.10 2.94
N GLN A 75 -7.19 6.03 3.55
CA GLN A 75 -7.34 5.96 5.00
C GLN A 75 -6.43 4.87 5.54
N CYS A 76 -5.59 5.22 6.49
CA CYS A 76 -4.64 4.31 7.09
C CYS A 76 -4.77 4.32 8.60
N GLU A 77 -4.57 3.15 9.20
CA GLU A 77 -4.46 3.02 10.64
C GLU A 77 -3.15 2.33 10.98
N THR A 78 -2.59 2.68 12.12
CA THR A 78 -1.38 2.05 12.63
C THR A 78 -1.75 0.76 13.32
N LEU A 79 -1.03 -0.32 12.99
CA LEU A 79 -1.20 -1.63 13.61
C LEU A 79 0.06 -2.00 14.38
N PRO A 80 -0.03 -2.94 15.34
CA PRO A 80 1.15 -3.52 15.95
C PRO A 80 2.07 -4.11 14.87
N TYR A 81 3.37 -3.95 15.04
CA TYR A 81 4.33 -4.39 14.04
C TYR A 81 4.24 -5.90 13.83
N ARG A 82 4.25 -6.29 12.55
CA ARG A 82 4.31 -7.68 12.11
C ARG A 82 5.49 -7.86 11.17
N ASP A 83 6.14 -8.99 11.28
CA ASP A 83 7.34 -9.27 10.50
C ASP A 83 6.98 -10.07 9.25
N PHE A 84 6.59 -9.34 8.19
CA PHE A 84 6.38 -9.95 6.88
C PHE A 84 7.73 -10.13 6.18
N HIS A 85 7.86 -11.20 5.37
CA HIS A 85 9.12 -11.52 4.70
C HIS A 85 9.17 -11.06 3.25
N ASP A 86 8.04 -10.61 2.69
CA ASP A 86 7.96 -10.15 1.30
C ASP A 86 6.81 -9.15 1.15
N PHE A 87 6.67 -8.59 -0.05
CA PHE A 87 5.48 -7.83 -0.42
C PHE A 87 4.78 -8.56 -1.54
N ARG A 88 3.53 -8.95 -1.31
CA ARG A 88 2.76 -9.80 -2.22
C ARG A 88 1.61 -9.05 -2.87
N ILE A 89 1.31 -9.47 -4.09
CA ILE A 89 0.09 -9.07 -4.80
C ILE A 89 -0.92 -10.20 -4.60
N ASP A 90 -1.95 -9.94 -3.84
CA ASP A 90 -3.00 -10.93 -3.55
C ASP A 90 -4.26 -10.75 -4.39
#